data_f8338dccb2f0ff02a1918435407fa04e
#
_entry.id   f8338dccb2f0ff02a1918435407fa04e
#
_cell.length_a   1.000
_cell.length_b   1.000
_cell.length_c   1.000
_cell.angle_alpha   90.00
_cell.angle_beta   90.00
_cell.angle_gamma   90.00
#
_symmetry.space_group_name_H-M   'P 1'
#
loop_
_entity.id
_entity.type
_entity.pdbx_description
1 polymer ?
#
loop_
_entity_poly.entity_id
_entity_poly.type
_entity_poly.pdbx_seq_one_letter_code
_entity_poly.pdbx_strand_id
1 'polypeptide(L)'
;MPEHRAAAIADSTLERAYGHAIHKALYGLPNVDVVALADPLAEPRAERAAEIGNPKEYDDYRDMVAAEQPDLVAICPHHFEHHGRWLLEVIASGVKGIYIEKPITASLDEADAVVAAADAAGTKIAVAHQNRYRPGMRHIRDLVRNGDLGTLKYMNAMGKCDKRGGTHDLRVLGTHLLDALRFIAGDVAWATGHMQKNGRDVVVGDVFEGPEGLGKMAGDALAGYFAFESGAIARFDSYARESGGGTGWFGFELWGTEAGISVRDGGRSVYRYPSGAFTPGDTSLRWERLDAPEILNPDGTVAEDPQLLDALNHYATADVVNCVE
;
A
#
# COMPACT_ATOMS: atom_id res chain seq x y z
N MET A 1 -11.70 -19.57 21.96
CA MET A 1 -10.93 -18.44 22.50
C MET A 1 -10.10 -17.91 21.35
N PRO A 2 -9.84 -16.61 21.25
CA PRO A 2 -8.95 -16.10 20.21
C PRO A 2 -7.58 -16.78 20.33
N GLU A 3 -6.98 -17.12 19.19
CA GLU A 3 -5.70 -17.84 19.12
C GLU A 3 -4.53 -16.88 19.13
N HIS A 4 -4.75 -15.62 18.69
CA HIS A 4 -3.72 -14.60 18.58
C HIS A 4 -4.05 -13.35 19.38
N ARG A 5 -3.06 -12.86 20.11
CA ARG A 5 -3.08 -11.58 20.83
C ARG A 5 -2.51 -10.50 19.91
N ALA A 6 -3.23 -9.42 19.74
CA ALA A 6 -2.82 -8.33 18.85
C ALA A 6 -2.66 -7.00 19.61
N ALA A 7 -1.78 -6.13 19.12
CA ALA A 7 -1.61 -4.78 19.64
C ALA A 7 -1.42 -3.77 18.50
N ALA A 8 -1.69 -2.49 18.79
CA ALA A 8 -1.44 -1.41 17.85
C ALA A 8 -0.46 -0.39 18.45
N ILE A 9 0.40 0.16 17.60
CA ILE A 9 1.39 1.19 17.94
C ILE A 9 1.07 2.43 17.14
N ALA A 10 0.88 3.56 17.82
CA ALA A 10 0.73 4.88 17.25
C ALA A 10 1.64 5.89 17.98
N ASP A 11 1.78 7.07 17.41
CA ASP A 11 2.55 8.17 17.98
C ASP A 11 1.89 9.50 17.58
N SER A 12 0.95 9.98 18.39
CA SER A 12 0.21 11.22 18.15
C SER A 12 1.03 12.50 18.39
N THR A 13 2.29 12.38 18.77
CA THR A 13 3.24 13.50 18.70
C THR A 13 3.64 13.82 17.26
N LEU A 14 3.38 12.90 16.33
CA LEU A 14 3.62 12.99 14.90
C LEU A 14 2.31 13.27 14.14
N GLU A 15 2.42 13.98 13.00
CA GLU A 15 1.29 14.12 12.10
C GLU A 15 0.86 12.76 11.53
N ARG A 16 -0.44 12.53 11.37
CA ARG A 16 -0.99 11.28 10.82
C ARG A 16 -0.53 10.02 11.58
N ALA A 17 -0.61 10.06 12.88
CA ALA A 17 -0.28 8.97 13.77
C ALA A 17 -1.08 7.68 13.52
N TYR A 18 -2.27 7.79 12.92
CA TYR A 18 -3.19 6.69 12.63
C TYR A 18 -3.46 6.56 11.12
N GLY A 19 -2.40 6.43 10.35
CA GLY A 19 -2.45 6.29 8.89
C GLY A 19 -3.35 5.14 8.45
N HIS A 20 -4.14 5.37 7.39
CA HIS A 20 -5.07 4.40 6.81
C HIS A 20 -5.92 3.60 7.83
N ALA A 21 -6.20 4.17 9.02
CA ALA A 21 -6.93 3.51 10.10
C ALA A 21 -6.34 2.14 10.50
N ILE A 22 -5.01 1.99 10.43
CA ILE A 22 -4.30 0.72 10.66
C ILE A 22 -4.53 0.17 12.08
N HIS A 23 -4.82 1.02 13.08
CA HIS A 23 -5.17 0.57 14.42
C HIS A 23 -6.39 -0.37 14.44
N LYS A 24 -7.29 -0.28 13.45
CA LYS A 24 -8.46 -1.16 13.29
C LYS A 24 -8.13 -2.45 12.54
N ALA A 25 -6.98 -2.54 11.90
CA ALA A 25 -6.67 -3.59 10.93
C ALA A 25 -6.75 -5.02 11.48
N LEU A 26 -6.49 -5.18 12.77
CA LEU A 26 -6.55 -6.48 13.47
C LEU A 26 -7.84 -6.66 14.28
N TYR A 27 -8.64 -5.60 14.45
CA TYR A 27 -9.87 -5.64 15.25
C TYR A 27 -11.03 -6.26 14.46
N GLY A 28 -11.73 -7.20 15.09
CA GLY A 28 -12.88 -7.90 14.46
C GLY A 28 -12.49 -9.07 13.55
N LEU A 29 -11.20 -9.39 13.39
CA LEU A 29 -10.78 -10.60 12.71
C LEU A 29 -11.13 -11.84 13.53
N PRO A 30 -11.52 -12.96 12.88
CA PRO A 30 -11.65 -14.23 13.56
C PRO A 30 -10.33 -14.63 14.23
N ASN A 31 -10.40 -15.23 15.42
CA ASN A 31 -9.26 -15.74 16.18
C ASN A 31 -8.25 -14.67 16.66
N VAL A 32 -8.55 -13.37 16.51
CA VAL A 32 -7.67 -12.26 16.95
C VAL A 32 -8.34 -11.48 18.07
N ASP A 33 -7.61 -11.24 19.15
CA ASP A 33 -8.00 -10.36 20.27
C ASP A 33 -7.05 -9.16 20.35
N VAL A 34 -7.59 -7.96 20.17
CA VAL A 34 -6.80 -6.73 20.31
C VAL A 34 -6.70 -6.38 21.79
N VAL A 35 -5.57 -6.69 22.39
CA VAL A 35 -5.35 -6.59 23.84
C VAL A 35 -4.77 -5.25 24.29
N ALA A 36 -4.10 -4.51 23.40
CA ALA A 36 -3.41 -3.27 23.75
C ALA A 36 -3.31 -2.26 22.60
N LEU A 37 -3.24 -0.98 22.99
CA LEU A 37 -2.91 0.16 22.12
C LEU A 37 -1.88 1.04 22.83
N ALA A 38 -0.81 1.39 22.14
CA ALA A 38 0.19 2.34 22.62
C ALA A 38 0.15 3.64 21.78
N ASP A 39 0.13 4.77 22.49
CA ASP A 39 0.29 6.12 21.94
C ASP A 39 0.73 7.05 23.06
N PRO A 40 1.77 7.90 22.90
CA PRO A 40 2.24 8.80 23.94
C PRO A 40 1.19 9.77 24.48
N LEU A 41 0.23 10.18 23.65
CA LEU A 41 -0.79 11.15 24.03
C LEU A 41 -2.09 10.49 24.47
N ALA A 42 -2.49 10.73 25.72
CA ALA A 42 -3.62 10.07 26.37
C ALA A 42 -4.97 10.32 25.66
N GLU A 43 -5.24 11.55 25.22
CA GLU A 43 -6.53 11.90 24.62
C GLU A 43 -6.77 11.21 23.27
N PRO A 44 -5.84 11.30 22.26
CA PRO A 44 -5.97 10.54 21.02
C PRO A 44 -5.99 9.02 21.26
N ARG A 45 -5.19 8.53 22.20
CA ARG A 45 -5.14 7.11 22.56
C ARG A 45 -6.49 6.59 23.02
N ALA A 46 -7.13 7.26 23.98
CA ALA A 46 -8.44 6.87 24.50
C ALA A 46 -9.53 6.91 23.43
N GLU A 47 -9.52 7.93 22.55
CA GLU A 47 -10.44 8.01 21.42
C GLU A 47 -10.30 6.78 20.50
N ARG A 48 -9.08 6.42 20.13
CA ARG A 48 -8.80 5.28 19.22
C ARG A 48 -9.02 3.93 19.91
N ALA A 49 -8.75 3.83 21.20
CA ALA A 49 -9.05 2.63 21.98
C ALA A 49 -10.55 2.31 21.96
N ALA A 50 -11.40 3.32 22.03
CA ALA A 50 -12.85 3.13 21.94
C ALA A 50 -13.32 2.54 20.58
N GLU A 51 -12.59 2.80 19.50
CA GLU A 51 -12.90 2.26 18.16
C GLU A 51 -12.56 0.76 18.02
N ILE A 52 -11.73 0.22 18.91
CA ILE A 52 -11.21 -1.16 18.84
C ILE A 52 -11.48 -1.98 20.09
N GLY A 53 -12.58 -1.68 20.78
CA GLY A 53 -13.04 -2.49 21.91
C GLY A 53 -12.47 -2.12 23.29
N ASN A 54 -11.84 -0.94 23.41
CA ASN A 54 -11.19 -0.46 24.64
C ASN A 54 -10.12 -1.43 25.20
N PRO A 55 -9.10 -1.75 24.41
CA PRO A 55 -8.00 -2.56 24.90
C PRO A 55 -7.20 -1.81 25.96
N LYS A 56 -6.25 -2.49 26.62
CA LYS A 56 -5.37 -1.86 27.59
C LYS A 56 -4.50 -0.77 26.93
N GLU A 57 -4.38 0.37 27.58
CA GLU A 57 -3.69 1.54 27.05
C GLU A 57 -2.28 1.67 27.63
N TYR A 58 -1.33 2.09 26.77
CA TYR A 58 0.06 2.35 27.12
C TYR A 58 0.53 3.67 26.50
N ASP A 59 1.42 4.38 27.19
CA ASP A 59 2.08 5.58 26.67
C ASP A 59 3.41 5.26 25.94
N ASP A 60 4.03 4.11 26.21
CA ASP A 60 5.19 3.60 25.48
C ASP A 60 4.92 2.20 24.93
N TYR A 61 5.14 2.01 23.62
CA TYR A 61 4.93 0.72 22.96
C TYR A 61 5.91 -0.37 23.44
N ARG A 62 7.08 0.00 23.97
CA ARG A 62 8.06 -0.98 24.49
C ARG A 62 7.53 -1.62 25.76
N ASP A 63 6.94 -0.81 26.64
CA ASP A 63 6.28 -1.30 27.85
C ASP A 63 5.08 -2.16 27.50
N MET A 64 4.31 -1.74 26.50
CA MET A 64 3.18 -2.53 25.97
C MET A 64 3.62 -3.89 25.46
N VAL A 65 4.61 -3.93 24.57
CA VAL A 65 5.08 -5.18 23.97
C VAL A 65 5.69 -6.11 25.03
N ALA A 66 6.46 -5.57 25.98
CA ALA A 66 7.04 -6.33 27.07
C ALA A 66 5.98 -6.93 28.01
N ALA A 67 4.92 -6.18 28.32
CA ALA A 67 3.86 -6.60 29.24
C ALA A 67 2.85 -7.56 28.60
N GLU A 68 2.42 -7.28 27.37
CA GLU A 68 1.33 -8.01 26.72
C GLU A 68 1.80 -9.15 25.82
N GLN A 69 3.06 -9.14 25.39
CA GLN A 69 3.67 -10.15 24.51
C GLN A 69 2.74 -10.53 23.34
N PRO A 70 2.36 -9.56 22.49
CA PRO A 70 1.41 -9.81 21.40
C PRO A 70 2.03 -10.71 20.32
N ASP A 71 1.21 -11.56 19.71
CA ASP A 71 1.58 -12.34 18.52
C ASP A 71 1.63 -11.47 17.26
N LEU A 72 0.74 -10.46 17.20
CA LEU A 72 0.53 -9.58 16.06
C LEU A 72 0.63 -8.12 16.47
N VAL A 73 1.27 -7.29 15.65
CA VAL A 73 1.37 -5.85 15.90
C VAL A 73 1.02 -5.05 14.64
N ALA A 74 0.17 -4.04 14.81
CA ALA A 74 -0.12 -3.03 13.80
C ALA A 74 0.68 -1.75 14.10
N ILE A 75 1.49 -1.25 13.13
CA ILE A 75 2.29 -0.02 13.25
C ILE A 75 1.64 1.05 12.38
N CYS A 76 1.05 2.07 13.03
CA CYS A 76 0.11 2.98 12.41
C CYS A 76 0.67 4.28 11.81
N PRO A 77 1.74 4.92 12.35
CA PRO A 77 2.14 6.24 11.90
C PRO A 77 2.65 6.28 10.46
N HIS A 78 2.37 7.38 9.76
CA HIS A 78 2.87 7.64 8.41
C HIS A 78 4.38 7.98 8.36
N HIS A 79 4.97 8.39 9.48
CA HIS A 79 6.35 8.84 9.59
C HIS A 79 7.35 7.70 9.42
N PHE A 80 7.60 7.33 8.17
CA PHE A 80 8.42 6.19 7.79
C PHE A 80 9.89 6.27 8.24
N GLU A 81 10.38 7.45 8.57
CA GLU A 81 11.71 7.65 9.16
C GLU A 81 11.89 6.95 10.51
N HIS A 82 10.79 6.59 11.18
CA HIS A 82 10.81 5.82 12.42
C HIS A 82 10.51 4.33 12.21
N HIS A 83 10.03 3.93 11.04
CA HIS A 83 9.56 2.57 10.77
C HIS A 83 10.67 1.52 10.95
N GLY A 84 11.88 1.78 10.43
CA GLY A 84 13.01 0.85 10.57
C GLY A 84 13.29 0.51 12.02
N ARG A 85 13.35 1.51 12.90
CA ARG A 85 13.54 1.32 14.34
C ARG A 85 12.38 0.54 14.97
N TRP A 86 11.14 0.96 14.74
CA TRP A 86 9.97 0.27 15.32
C TRP A 86 9.88 -1.18 14.87
N LEU A 87 10.12 -1.46 13.60
CA LEU A 87 10.14 -2.82 13.07
C LEU A 87 11.20 -3.68 13.76
N LEU A 88 12.45 -3.21 13.84
CA LEU A 88 13.54 -3.96 14.47
C LEU A 88 13.29 -4.23 15.95
N GLU A 89 12.79 -3.25 16.72
CA GLU A 89 12.46 -3.43 18.13
C GLU A 89 11.29 -4.41 18.33
N VAL A 90 10.23 -4.32 17.48
CA VAL A 90 9.09 -5.22 17.54
C VAL A 90 9.46 -6.65 17.11
N ILE A 91 10.27 -6.82 16.06
CA ILE A 91 10.77 -8.13 15.64
C ILE A 91 11.60 -8.78 16.78
N ALA A 92 12.49 -8.00 17.42
CA ALA A 92 13.33 -8.48 18.50
C ALA A 92 12.54 -8.95 19.74
N SER A 93 11.30 -8.51 19.91
CA SER A 93 10.41 -8.95 21.00
C SER A 93 9.76 -10.32 20.77
N GLY A 94 9.92 -10.92 19.56
CA GLY A 94 9.36 -12.23 19.23
C GLY A 94 7.95 -12.18 18.64
N VAL A 95 7.49 -11.02 18.16
CA VAL A 95 6.21 -10.87 17.45
C VAL A 95 6.23 -11.70 16.16
N LYS A 96 5.15 -12.47 15.93
CA LYS A 96 5.04 -13.38 14.77
C LYS A 96 4.65 -12.67 13.49
N GLY A 97 3.76 -11.67 13.59
CA GLY A 97 3.24 -10.94 12.43
C GLY A 97 3.13 -9.44 12.67
N ILE A 98 3.48 -8.66 11.65
CA ILE A 98 3.43 -7.20 11.68
C ILE A 98 2.66 -6.68 10.46
N TYR A 99 1.74 -5.75 10.69
CA TYR A 99 1.13 -4.94 9.65
C TYR A 99 1.56 -3.49 9.82
N ILE A 100 2.20 -2.91 8.83
CA ILE A 100 2.79 -1.57 8.95
C ILE A 100 2.37 -0.63 7.85
N GLU A 101 2.24 0.65 8.20
CA GLU A 101 2.05 1.74 7.24
C GLU A 101 3.19 1.80 6.21
N LYS A 102 2.83 2.23 5.00
CA LYS A 102 3.78 2.42 3.89
C LYS A 102 4.39 3.85 3.94
N PRO A 103 5.59 4.06 3.40
CA PRO A 103 6.59 3.07 2.96
C PRO A 103 7.16 2.28 4.15
N ILE A 104 7.69 1.09 3.88
CA ILE A 104 8.20 0.21 4.96
C ILE A 104 9.34 0.84 5.76
N THR A 105 10.26 1.57 5.12
CA THR A 105 11.42 2.22 5.73
C THR A 105 11.82 3.49 4.98
N ALA A 106 12.74 4.26 5.55
CA ALA A 106 13.28 5.48 4.96
C ALA A 106 14.39 5.23 3.93
N SER A 107 15.08 4.10 4.03
CA SER A 107 16.21 3.74 3.14
C SER A 107 16.21 2.26 2.80
N LEU A 108 16.97 1.90 1.76
CA LEU A 108 17.17 0.50 1.37
C LEU A 108 18.00 -0.25 2.43
N ASP A 109 18.99 0.38 3.02
CA ASP A 109 19.81 -0.24 4.08
C ASP A 109 18.96 -0.64 5.30
N GLU A 110 18.01 0.24 5.69
CA GLU A 110 17.04 -0.10 6.74
C GLU A 110 16.11 -1.24 6.30
N ALA A 111 15.66 -1.23 5.05
CA ALA A 111 14.80 -2.28 4.52
C ALA A 111 15.51 -3.63 4.54
N ASP A 112 16.78 -3.68 4.11
CA ASP A 112 17.60 -4.89 4.13
C ASP A 112 17.81 -5.40 5.56
N ALA A 113 18.08 -4.50 6.51
CA ALA A 113 18.22 -4.86 7.92
C ALA A 113 16.92 -5.43 8.52
N VAL A 114 15.77 -4.82 8.18
CA VAL A 114 14.45 -5.29 8.62
C VAL A 114 14.13 -6.66 8.03
N VAL A 115 14.37 -6.87 6.73
CA VAL A 115 14.13 -8.16 6.07
C VAL A 115 15.00 -9.24 6.70
N ALA A 116 16.31 -8.98 6.88
CA ALA A 116 17.22 -9.92 7.50
C ALA A 116 16.79 -10.28 8.95
N ALA A 117 16.36 -9.31 9.74
CA ALA A 117 15.87 -9.54 11.09
C ALA A 117 14.56 -10.35 11.10
N ALA A 118 13.62 -10.04 10.21
CA ALA A 118 12.35 -10.74 10.08
C ALA A 118 12.55 -12.19 9.66
N ASP A 119 13.43 -12.45 8.68
CA ASP A 119 13.78 -13.80 8.23
C ASP A 119 14.42 -14.62 9.36
N ALA A 120 15.35 -14.02 10.10
CA ALA A 120 16.02 -14.69 11.22
C ALA A 120 15.04 -15.02 12.38
N ALA A 121 14.06 -14.17 12.64
CA ALA A 121 13.05 -14.37 13.68
C ALA A 121 11.83 -15.20 13.20
N GLY A 122 11.67 -15.40 11.90
CA GLY A 122 10.46 -15.99 11.31
C GLY A 122 9.24 -15.05 11.29
N THR A 123 9.42 -13.76 11.59
CA THR A 123 8.35 -12.77 11.62
C THR A 123 7.82 -12.47 10.21
N LYS A 124 6.50 -12.41 10.06
CA LYS A 124 5.84 -12.06 8.79
C LYS A 124 5.48 -10.58 8.79
N ILE A 125 5.80 -9.87 7.71
CA ILE A 125 5.51 -8.44 7.58
C ILE A 125 4.63 -8.21 6.36
N ALA A 126 3.48 -7.54 6.57
CA ALA A 126 2.68 -6.96 5.50
C ALA A 126 2.75 -5.44 5.56
N VAL A 127 2.95 -4.82 4.41
CA VAL A 127 2.96 -3.36 4.25
C VAL A 127 1.60 -2.90 3.74
N ALA A 128 1.12 -1.76 4.21
CA ALA A 128 -0.20 -1.20 3.88
C ALA A 128 -0.32 -0.72 2.42
N HIS A 129 0.02 -1.59 1.48
CA HIS A 129 -0.32 -1.47 0.08
C HIS A 129 -1.65 -2.20 -0.19
N GLN A 130 -2.73 -1.66 0.35
CA GLN A 130 -4.04 -2.33 0.43
C GLN A 130 -4.58 -2.79 -0.92
N ASN A 131 -4.21 -2.11 -2.02
CA ASN A 131 -4.72 -2.43 -3.35
C ASN A 131 -4.41 -3.87 -3.79
N ARG A 132 -3.25 -4.44 -3.44
CA ARG A 132 -2.91 -5.83 -3.79
C ARG A 132 -3.82 -6.88 -3.15
N TYR A 133 -4.43 -6.53 -2.02
CA TYR A 133 -5.31 -7.42 -1.27
C TYR A 133 -6.75 -7.38 -1.77
N ARG A 134 -7.12 -6.41 -2.63
CA ARG A 134 -8.45 -6.36 -3.24
C ARG A 134 -8.75 -7.63 -4.02
N PRO A 135 -9.94 -8.25 -3.84
CA PRO A 135 -10.37 -9.38 -4.65
C PRO A 135 -10.27 -9.12 -6.15
N GLY A 136 -10.70 -7.94 -6.60
CA GLY A 136 -10.57 -7.52 -8.00
C GLY A 136 -9.12 -7.43 -8.49
N MET A 137 -8.17 -7.00 -7.66
CA MET A 137 -6.76 -6.96 -8.03
C MET A 137 -6.15 -8.37 -8.12
N ARG A 138 -6.51 -9.25 -7.20
CA ARG A 138 -6.13 -10.67 -7.27
C ARG A 138 -6.69 -11.32 -8.53
N HIS A 139 -7.95 -11.03 -8.87
CA HIS A 139 -8.56 -11.49 -10.12
C HIS A 139 -7.80 -11.00 -11.36
N ILE A 140 -7.44 -9.72 -11.45
CA ILE A 140 -6.64 -9.19 -12.56
C ILE A 140 -5.28 -9.90 -12.67
N ARG A 141 -4.58 -10.11 -11.54
CA ARG A 141 -3.32 -10.86 -11.52
C ARG A 141 -3.53 -12.28 -12.07
N ASP A 142 -4.60 -12.94 -11.66
CA ASP A 142 -4.89 -14.30 -12.07
C ASP A 142 -5.25 -14.39 -13.57
N LEU A 143 -5.99 -13.41 -14.11
CA LEU A 143 -6.20 -13.27 -15.56
C LEU A 143 -4.86 -13.17 -16.33
N VAL A 144 -3.92 -12.37 -15.83
CA VAL A 144 -2.58 -12.26 -16.44
C VAL A 144 -1.82 -13.60 -16.36
N ARG A 145 -1.82 -14.25 -15.19
CA ARG A 145 -1.11 -15.53 -14.97
C ARG A 145 -1.69 -16.68 -15.78
N ASN A 146 -3.00 -16.69 -15.96
CA ASN A 146 -3.71 -17.70 -16.75
C ASN A 146 -3.58 -17.50 -18.25
N GLY A 147 -3.02 -16.37 -18.69
CA GLY A 147 -2.83 -16.05 -20.11
C GLY A 147 -4.06 -15.45 -20.79
N ASP A 148 -5.06 -14.96 -20.04
CA ASP A 148 -6.27 -14.35 -20.60
C ASP A 148 -6.00 -13.03 -21.36
N LEU A 149 -4.83 -12.43 -21.12
CA LEU A 149 -4.33 -11.29 -21.88
C LEU A 149 -3.30 -11.68 -22.95
N GLY A 150 -3.02 -12.97 -23.11
CA GLY A 150 -1.83 -13.44 -23.84
C GLY A 150 -0.56 -13.12 -23.06
N THR A 151 0.54 -12.84 -23.75
CA THR A 151 1.80 -12.41 -23.12
C THR A 151 1.70 -10.94 -22.72
N LEU A 152 1.83 -10.63 -21.43
CA LEU A 152 1.88 -9.23 -20.93
C LEU A 152 3.11 -8.53 -21.53
N LYS A 153 2.90 -7.38 -22.17
CA LYS A 153 3.93 -6.60 -22.86
C LYS A 153 4.21 -5.25 -22.24
N TYR A 154 3.13 -4.53 -21.90
CA TYR A 154 3.25 -3.13 -21.52
C TYR A 154 2.27 -2.78 -20.41
N MET A 155 2.71 -1.95 -19.49
CA MET A 155 1.90 -1.38 -18.43
C MET A 155 2.13 0.14 -18.37
N ASN A 156 1.08 0.89 -18.07
CA ASN A 156 1.16 2.34 -17.92
C ASN A 156 0.42 2.77 -16.66
N ALA A 157 1.14 3.31 -15.69
CA ALA A 157 0.59 3.81 -14.44
C ALA A 157 0.63 5.34 -14.39
N MET A 158 -0.42 5.93 -13.86
CA MET A 158 -0.54 7.36 -13.68
C MET A 158 -0.79 7.68 -12.22
N GLY A 159 0.03 8.54 -11.63
CA GLY A 159 -0.15 9.07 -10.27
C GLY A 159 -1.47 9.82 -10.13
N LYS A 160 -1.80 10.27 -8.94
CA LYS A 160 -3.02 11.03 -8.69
C LYS A 160 -3.02 12.38 -9.39
N CYS A 161 -1.82 12.93 -9.63
CA CYS A 161 -1.64 14.19 -10.36
C CYS A 161 -2.52 15.33 -9.82
N ASP A 162 -2.63 15.44 -8.50
CA ASP A 162 -3.23 16.59 -7.83
C ASP A 162 -2.15 17.68 -7.57
N LYS A 163 -2.30 18.51 -6.56
CA LYS A 163 -1.26 19.51 -6.20
C LYS A 163 0.10 18.87 -5.81
N ARG A 164 0.11 17.56 -5.53
CA ARG A 164 1.31 16.77 -5.28
C ARG A 164 1.80 16.20 -6.60
N GLY A 165 2.84 16.58 -7.16
CA GLY A 165 3.43 15.97 -8.35
C GLY A 165 4.83 15.43 -8.05
N GLY A 166 5.44 14.78 -9.03
CA GLY A 166 6.81 14.32 -8.93
C GLY A 166 7.03 13.34 -7.78
N THR A 167 8.07 13.55 -7.00
CA THR A 167 8.42 12.65 -5.89
C THR A 167 7.43 12.65 -4.73
N HIS A 168 6.67 13.73 -4.54
CA HIS A 168 5.64 13.77 -3.51
C HIS A 168 4.51 12.77 -3.82
N ASP A 169 3.96 12.82 -5.03
CA ASP A 169 2.94 11.86 -5.46
C ASP A 169 3.50 10.43 -5.51
N LEU A 170 4.73 10.25 -6.01
CA LEU A 170 5.39 8.95 -6.02
C LEU A 170 5.43 8.31 -4.62
N ARG A 171 5.88 9.04 -3.60
CA ARG A 171 6.03 8.49 -2.23
C ARG A 171 4.70 8.26 -1.51
N VAL A 172 3.71 9.12 -1.75
CA VAL A 172 2.42 9.02 -1.03
C VAL A 172 1.47 8.03 -1.72
N LEU A 173 1.37 8.07 -3.03
CA LEU A 173 0.37 7.34 -3.81
C LEU A 173 0.99 6.41 -4.87
N GLY A 174 2.08 6.83 -5.51
CA GLY A 174 2.75 6.05 -6.54
C GLY A 174 3.24 4.70 -6.06
N THR A 175 3.65 4.59 -4.78
CA THR A 175 4.03 3.32 -4.16
C THR A 175 2.94 2.26 -4.26
N HIS A 176 1.66 2.64 -4.15
CA HIS A 176 0.53 1.71 -4.33
C HIS A 176 0.43 1.18 -5.77
N LEU A 177 0.74 2.04 -6.76
CA LEU A 177 0.72 1.64 -8.17
C LEU A 177 1.93 0.78 -8.51
N LEU A 178 3.12 1.16 -8.07
CA LEU A 178 4.34 0.36 -8.29
C LEU A 178 4.23 -1.02 -7.63
N ASP A 179 3.65 -1.08 -6.43
CA ASP A 179 3.34 -2.34 -5.76
C ASP A 179 2.35 -3.19 -6.58
N ALA A 180 1.28 -2.58 -7.11
CA ALA A 180 0.31 -3.28 -7.96
C ALA A 180 0.95 -3.82 -9.26
N LEU A 181 1.79 -3.02 -9.92
CA LEU A 181 2.52 -3.47 -11.12
C LEU A 181 3.43 -4.65 -10.81
N ARG A 182 4.19 -4.58 -9.70
CA ARG A 182 5.05 -5.67 -9.24
C ARG A 182 4.22 -6.91 -8.86
N PHE A 183 3.08 -6.74 -8.21
CA PHE A 183 2.17 -7.84 -7.85
C PHE A 183 1.65 -8.60 -9.07
N ILE A 184 1.48 -7.91 -10.20
CA ILE A 184 0.97 -8.50 -11.46
C ILE A 184 2.10 -9.07 -12.30
N ALA A 185 3.18 -8.32 -12.51
CA ALA A 185 4.22 -8.64 -13.49
C ALA A 185 5.47 -9.32 -12.91
N GLY A 186 5.62 -9.38 -11.58
CA GLY A 186 6.79 -9.93 -10.90
C GLY A 186 7.86 -8.88 -10.61
N ASP A 187 9.10 -9.32 -10.44
CA ASP A 187 10.18 -8.45 -10.01
C ASP A 187 10.72 -7.55 -11.13
N VAL A 188 11.20 -6.37 -10.73
CA VAL A 188 11.80 -5.38 -11.62
C VAL A 188 13.27 -5.71 -11.82
N ALA A 189 13.69 -5.92 -13.05
CA ALA A 189 15.09 -6.16 -13.41
C ALA A 189 15.92 -4.88 -13.36
N TRP A 190 15.39 -3.76 -13.86
CA TRP A 190 16.01 -2.44 -13.79
C TRP A 190 14.97 -1.32 -13.97
N ALA A 191 15.32 -0.12 -13.52
CA ALA A 191 14.51 1.07 -13.65
C ALA A 191 15.36 2.29 -14.02
N THR A 192 14.74 3.25 -14.69
CA THR A 192 15.29 4.60 -14.92
C THR A 192 14.17 5.63 -14.78
N GLY A 193 14.53 6.88 -14.60
CA GLY A 193 13.53 7.93 -14.46
C GLY A 193 14.09 9.32 -14.76
N HIS A 194 13.17 10.24 -15.00
CA HIS A 194 13.46 11.64 -15.24
C HIS A 194 12.55 12.51 -14.37
N MET A 195 13.14 13.48 -13.71
CA MET A 195 12.45 14.38 -12.78
C MET A 195 12.62 15.83 -13.20
N GLN A 196 11.52 16.55 -13.19
CA GLN A 196 11.50 17.96 -13.59
C GLN A 196 10.94 18.86 -12.49
N LYS A 197 11.35 20.14 -12.53
CA LYS A 197 10.79 21.24 -11.78
C LYS A 197 10.47 22.39 -12.72
N ASN A 198 9.19 22.77 -12.83
CA ASN A 198 8.73 23.82 -13.75
C ASN A 198 9.21 23.60 -15.20
N GLY A 199 9.12 22.35 -15.70
CA GLY A 199 9.49 22.00 -17.07
C GLY A 199 11.00 21.93 -17.38
N ARG A 200 11.88 22.07 -16.40
CA ARG A 200 13.33 21.87 -16.51
C ARG A 200 13.82 20.75 -15.60
N ASP A 201 15.02 20.25 -15.87
CA ASP A 201 15.66 19.26 -15.03
C ASP A 201 15.83 19.77 -13.59
N VAL A 202 15.64 18.87 -12.62
CA VAL A 202 15.86 19.13 -11.20
C VAL A 202 17.34 19.38 -10.93
N VAL A 203 17.64 20.36 -10.13
CA VAL A 203 18.98 20.63 -9.58
C VAL A 203 18.98 20.53 -8.05
N VAL A 204 20.16 20.48 -7.43
CA VAL A 204 20.29 20.34 -5.97
C VAL A 204 19.51 21.43 -5.21
N GLY A 205 19.43 22.64 -5.75
CA GLY A 205 18.66 23.75 -5.15
C GLY A 205 17.14 23.58 -5.15
N ASP A 206 16.61 22.58 -5.85
CA ASP A 206 15.18 22.26 -5.88
C ASP A 206 14.77 21.25 -4.78
N VAL A 207 15.73 20.74 -4.01
CA VAL A 207 15.48 19.79 -2.92
C VAL A 207 14.83 20.51 -1.75
N PHE A 208 13.77 19.94 -1.21
CA PHE A 208 13.05 20.46 -0.05
C PHE A 208 12.66 19.32 0.91
N GLU A 209 12.40 19.65 2.17
CA GLU A 209 11.84 18.69 3.12
C GLU A 209 10.37 18.49 2.84
N GLY A 210 9.99 17.22 2.67
CA GLY A 210 8.62 16.84 2.42
C GLY A 210 7.75 16.88 3.67
N PRO A 211 6.43 17.09 3.54
CA PRO A 211 5.50 16.98 4.65
C PRO A 211 5.41 15.53 5.17
N GLU A 212 4.82 15.37 6.34
CA GLU A 212 4.46 14.04 6.88
C GLU A 212 5.68 13.10 7.10
N GLY A 213 6.87 13.66 7.36
CA GLY A 213 8.08 12.86 7.52
C GLY A 213 8.57 12.18 6.24
N LEU A 214 8.16 12.66 5.05
CA LEU A 214 8.57 12.09 3.75
C LEU A 214 10.04 12.34 3.40
N GLY A 215 10.80 13.03 4.26
CA GLY A 215 12.19 13.35 4.03
C GLY A 215 12.42 14.22 2.80
N LYS A 216 13.64 14.23 2.27
CA LYS A 216 14.01 15.06 1.12
C LYS A 216 13.31 14.63 -0.15
N MET A 217 12.71 15.61 -0.82
CA MET A 217 12.01 15.48 -2.08
C MET A 217 12.46 16.55 -3.07
N ALA A 218 12.13 16.34 -4.35
CA ALA A 218 12.37 17.32 -5.41
C ALA A 218 11.38 17.13 -6.56
N GLY A 219 11.27 18.18 -7.39
CA GLY A 219 10.48 18.14 -8.61
C GLY A 219 8.97 18.23 -8.39
N ASP A 220 8.28 18.57 -9.47
CA ASP A 220 6.81 18.61 -9.58
C ASP A 220 6.28 17.71 -10.70
N ALA A 221 7.20 17.11 -11.49
CA ALA A 221 6.89 16.09 -12.47
C ALA A 221 7.94 14.97 -12.45
N LEU A 222 7.50 13.74 -12.71
CA LEU A 222 8.35 12.56 -12.74
C LEU A 222 7.81 11.59 -13.80
N ALA A 223 8.72 11.06 -14.63
CA ALA A 223 8.47 9.93 -15.51
C ALA A 223 9.43 8.80 -15.13
N GLY A 224 8.90 7.63 -14.82
CA GLY A 224 9.66 6.42 -14.52
C GLY A 224 9.45 5.36 -15.59
N TYR A 225 10.49 4.59 -15.86
CA TYR A 225 10.46 3.42 -16.74
C TYR A 225 11.01 2.20 -16.01
N PHE A 226 10.35 1.07 -16.15
CA PHE A 226 10.66 -0.17 -15.44
C PHE A 226 10.68 -1.34 -16.43
N ALA A 227 11.71 -2.17 -16.39
CA ALA A 227 11.74 -3.44 -17.08
C ALA A 227 11.63 -4.57 -16.05
N PHE A 228 10.72 -5.50 -16.30
CA PHE A 228 10.45 -6.64 -15.43
C PHE A 228 11.18 -7.89 -15.91
N GLU A 229 11.52 -8.78 -14.98
CA GLU A 229 12.13 -10.08 -15.30
C GLU A 229 11.23 -10.93 -16.20
N SER A 230 9.92 -10.75 -16.15
CA SER A 230 8.94 -11.38 -17.05
C SER A 230 9.04 -10.93 -18.51
N GLY A 231 9.85 -9.90 -18.81
CA GLY A 231 9.98 -9.28 -20.13
C GLY A 231 8.91 -8.20 -20.41
N ALA A 232 7.99 -7.95 -19.48
CA ALA A 232 7.08 -6.82 -19.57
C ALA A 232 7.83 -5.50 -19.26
N ILE A 233 7.30 -4.39 -19.77
CA ILE A 233 7.79 -3.05 -19.46
C ILE A 233 6.67 -2.24 -18.82
N ALA A 234 7.03 -1.29 -17.94
CA ALA A 234 6.07 -0.35 -17.39
C ALA A 234 6.57 1.08 -17.44
N ARG A 235 5.62 1.99 -17.41
CA ARG A 235 5.82 3.41 -17.26
C ARG A 235 5.01 3.91 -16.06
N PHE A 236 5.58 4.87 -15.32
CA PHE A 236 4.88 5.61 -14.29
C PHE A 236 5.07 7.10 -14.52
N ASP A 237 3.99 7.84 -14.62
CA ASP A 237 4.00 9.28 -14.80
C ASP A 237 3.25 9.97 -13.65
N SER A 238 3.82 11.08 -13.16
CA SER A 238 3.19 11.96 -12.20
C SER A 238 3.60 13.42 -12.45
N TYR A 239 2.65 14.33 -12.34
CA TYR A 239 2.90 15.78 -12.43
C TYR A 239 1.89 16.55 -11.58
N ALA A 240 2.35 17.68 -11.02
CA ALA A 240 1.50 18.56 -10.24
C ALA A 240 0.49 19.31 -11.12
N ARG A 241 -0.74 19.48 -10.61
CA ARG A 241 -1.77 20.33 -11.19
C ARG A 241 -2.23 21.36 -10.16
N GLU A 242 -2.43 22.59 -10.59
CA GLU A 242 -2.97 23.64 -9.74
C GLU A 242 -4.45 23.41 -9.40
N SER A 243 -5.20 22.82 -10.33
CA SER A 243 -6.62 22.52 -10.17
C SER A 243 -7.03 21.23 -10.85
N GLY A 244 -8.08 20.58 -10.36
CA GLY A 244 -8.73 19.46 -11.05
C GLY A 244 -8.03 18.12 -10.89
N GLY A 245 -7.15 17.93 -9.94
CA GLY A 245 -6.64 16.61 -9.57
C GLY A 245 -7.77 15.77 -8.97
N GLY A 246 -7.93 14.55 -9.44
CA GLY A 246 -8.94 13.64 -8.96
C GLY A 246 -8.49 12.19 -9.05
N THR A 247 -9.23 11.32 -8.36
CA THR A 247 -8.94 9.89 -8.34
C THR A 247 -9.08 9.22 -9.72
N GLY A 248 -9.78 9.85 -10.66
CA GLY A 248 -10.04 9.28 -11.99
C GLY A 248 -8.79 8.95 -12.82
N TRP A 249 -7.69 9.69 -12.63
CA TRP A 249 -6.41 9.40 -13.30
C TRP A 249 -5.60 8.34 -12.55
N PHE A 250 -5.78 8.24 -11.25
CA PHE A 250 -5.04 7.32 -10.40
C PHE A 250 -5.35 5.88 -10.75
N GLY A 251 -4.39 5.20 -11.36
CA GLY A 251 -4.57 3.85 -11.83
C GLY A 251 -3.51 3.43 -12.84
N PHE A 252 -3.79 2.35 -13.56
CA PHE A 252 -2.88 1.80 -14.55
C PHE A 252 -3.63 1.08 -15.68
N GLU A 253 -2.93 0.83 -16.77
CA GLU A 253 -3.35 -0.03 -17.86
C GLU A 253 -2.34 -1.17 -18.05
N LEU A 254 -2.86 -2.31 -18.44
CA LEU A 254 -2.11 -3.51 -18.80
C LEU A 254 -2.43 -3.85 -20.25
N TRP A 255 -1.41 -4.17 -21.04
CA TRP A 255 -1.57 -4.58 -22.42
C TRP A 255 -0.79 -5.87 -22.68
N GLY A 256 -1.53 -6.93 -22.98
CA GLY A 256 -0.99 -8.18 -23.46
C GLY A 256 -1.15 -8.31 -24.98
N THR A 257 -0.77 -9.47 -25.54
CA THR A 257 -0.92 -9.75 -26.98
C THR A 257 -2.35 -9.97 -27.42
N GLU A 258 -3.27 -10.32 -26.49
CA GLU A 258 -4.66 -10.70 -26.79
C GLU A 258 -5.68 -9.71 -26.24
N ALA A 259 -5.38 -9.00 -25.15
CA ALA A 259 -6.31 -8.09 -24.50
C ALA A 259 -5.60 -7.00 -23.73
N GLY A 260 -6.36 -5.91 -23.42
CA GLY A 260 -5.96 -4.87 -22.46
C GLY A 260 -6.88 -4.81 -21.24
N ILE A 261 -6.37 -4.35 -20.12
CA ILE A 261 -7.14 -4.03 -18.91
C ILE A 261 -6.81 -2.61 -18.48
N SER A 262 -7.84 -1.82 -18.15
CA SER A 262 -7.70 -0.49 -17.55
C SER A 262 -8.27 -0.51 -16.14
N VAL A 263 -7.46 -0.10 -15.18
CA VAL A 263 -7.82 0.04 -13.77
C VAL A 263 -7.74 1.51 -13.40
N ARG A 264 -8.83 2.09 -13.00
CA ARG A 264 -8.96 3.53 -12.68
C ARG A 264 -9.59 3.73 -11.31
N ASP A 265 -9.56 4.98 -10.85
CA ASP A 265 -10.18 5.40 -9.60
C ASP A 265 -9.75 4.54 -8.40
N GLY A 266 -8.44 4.30 -8.29
CA GLY A 266 -7.89 3.48 -7.21
C GLY A 266 -8.38 2.02 -7.20
N GLY A 267 -8.79 1.49 -8.35
CA GLY A 267 -9.24 0.11 -8.48
C GLY A 267 -10.76 -0.10 -8.43
N ARG A 268 -11.55 0.99 -8.39
CA ARG A 268 -13.03 0.93 -8.40
C ARG A 268 -13.62 0.70 -9.79
N SER A 269 -12.90 1.15 -10.81
CA SER A 269 -13.34 1.08 -12.21
C SER A 269 -12.37 0.22 -13.00
N VAL A 270 -12.81 -0.96 -13.41
CA VAL A 270 -12.00 -1.91 -14.16
C VAL A 270 -12.70 -2.21 -15.49
N TYR A 271 -11.93 -2.10 -16.58
CA TYR A 271 -12.43 -2.34 -17.93
C TYR A 271 -11.47 -3.26 -18.68
N ARG A 272 -12.01 -4.09 -19.56
CA ARG A 272 -11.27 -4.96 -20.47
C ARG A 272 -11.47 -4.46 -21.91
N TYR A 273 -10.39 -4.45 -22.68
CA TYR A 273 -10.42 -4.24 -24.14
C TYR A 273 -10.13 -5.58 -24.83
N PRO A 274 -11.00 -6.08 -25.70
CA PRO A 274 -10.94 -7.45 -26.20
C PRO A 274 -9.96 -7.66 -27.36
N SER A 275 -8.84 -6.93 -27.39
CA SER A 275 -7.76 -7.06 -28.37
C SER A 275 -6.44 -6.57 -27.77
N GLY A 276 -5.34 -7.19 -28.15
CA GLY A 276 -3.99 -6.73 -27.83
C GLY A 276 -3.54 -5.50 -28.64
N ALA A 277 -4.26 -5.17 -29.70
CA ALA A 277 -4.04 -3.96 -30.50
C ALA A 277 -5.16 -2.95 -30.25
N PHE A 278 -4.78 -1.77 -29.78
CA PHE A 278 -5.74 -0.68 -29.60
C PHE A 278 -6.12 -0.08 -30.97
N THR A 279 -7.32 -0.41 -31.44
CA THR A 279 -7.85 -0.01 -32.76
C THR A 279 -9.13 0.84 -32.59
N PRO A 280 -9.02 2.13 -32.25
CA PRO A 280 -10.18 2.97 -31.93
C PRO A 280 -11.12 3.20 -33.12
N GLY A 281 -10.66 2.96 -34.36
CA GLY A 281 -11.49 3.02 -35.58
C GLY A 281 -12.37 1.77 -35.77
N ASP A 282 -12.11 0.68 -35.09
CA ASP A 282 -12.98 -0.50 -35.11
C ASP A 282 -14.04 -0.40 -34.02
N THR A 283 -15.25 -0.03 -34.43
CA THR A 283 -16.38 0.18 -33.51
C THR A 283 -16.92 -1.12 -32.88
N SER A 284 -16.48 -2.29 -33.35
CA SER A 284 -16.78 -3.58 -32.73
C SER A 284 -15.90 -3.84 -31.50
N LEU A 285 -14.74 -3.16 -31.39
CA LEU A 285 -13.80 -3.24 -30.28
C LEU A 285 -13.97 -2.03 -29.35
N ARG A 286 -14.40 -2.26 -28.13
CA ARG A 286 -14.58 -1.20 -27.12
C ARG A 286 -14.19 -1.68 -25.73
N TRP A 287 -13.92 -0.73 -24.85
CA TRP A 287 -13.76 -1.00 -23.43
C TRP A 287 -15.10 -1.48 -22.84
N GLU A 288 -15.07 -2.61 -22.21
CA GLU A 288 -16.22 -3.19 -21.50
C GLU A 288 -15.89 -3.29 -20.02
N ARG A 289 -16.88 -3.03 -19.17
CA ARG A 289 -16.68 -3.18 -17.73
C ARG A 289 -16.32 -4.65 -17.43
N LEU A 290 -15.23 -4.84 -16.73
CA LEU A 290 -14.85 -6.14 -16.24
C LEU A 290 -15.53 -6.37 -14.89
N ASP A 291 -16.35 -7.41 -14.80
CA ASP A 291 -16.90 -7.83 -13.54
C ASP A 291 -15.77 -8.38 -12.67
N ALA A 292 -15.55 -7.77 -11.54
CA ALA A 292 -14.55 -8.18 -10.57
C ALA A 292 -15.25 -8.56 -9.26
N PRO A 293 -14.69 -9.50 -8.50
CA PRO A 293 -15.24 -9.83 -7.18
C PRO A 293 -15.36 -8.59 -6.31
N GLU A 294 -16.48 -8.49 -5.61
CA GLU A 294 -16.76 -7.37 -4.70
C GLU A 294 -15.89 -7.46 -3.45
N ILE A 295 -15.66 -6.31 -2.82
CA ILE A 295 -14.98 -6.22 -1.53
C ILE A 295 -16.05 -6.45 -0.46
N LEU A 296 -15.78 -7.41 0.42
CA LEU A 296 -16.68 -7.74 1.52
C LEU A 296 -16.09 -7.26 2.85
N ASN A 297 -16.96 -6.81 3.73
CA ASN A 297 -16.66 -6.63 5.14
C ASN A 297 -16.48 -8.00 5.84
N PRO A 298 -15.89 -8.05 7.05
CA PRO A 298 -15.75 -9.30 7.80
C PRO A 298 -17.04 -10.06 8.05
N ASP A 299 -18.19 -9.37 8.10
CA ASP A 299 -19.53 -9.95 8.29
C ASP A 299 -20.16 -10.49 6.98
N GLY A 300 -19.43 -10.38 5.86
CA GLY A 300 -19.87 -10.84 4.54
C GLY A 300 -20.73 -9.84 3.76
N THR A 301 -20.99 -8.65 4.29
CA THR A 301 -21.68 -7.60 3.54
C THR A 301 -20.73 -6.92 2.55
N VAL A 302 -21.26 -6.37 1.45
CA VAL A 302 -20.46 -5.59 0.49
C VAL A 302 -19.98 -4.30 1.15
N ALA A 303 -18.67 -4.05 1.07
CA ALA A 303 -18.06 -2.85 1.64
C ALA A 303 -18.44 -1.61 0.83
N GLU A 304 -19.17 -0.69 1.44
CA GLU A 304 -19.40 0.65 0.94
C GLU A 304 -18.21 1.57 1.22
N ASP A 305 -18.16 2.73 0.55
CA ASP A 305 -17.04 3.68 0.64
C ASP A 305 -16.50 4.00 2.06
N PRO A 306 -17.32 4.26 3.08
CA PRO A 306 -16.82 4.52 4.43
C PRO A 306 -16.14 3.33 5.10
N GLN A 307 -16.51 2.10 4.70
CA GLN A 307 -16.00 0.85 5.27
C GLN A 307 -14.89 0.21 4.42
N LEU A 308 -14.69 0.73 3.21
CA LEU A 308 -13.75 0.16 2.24
C LEU A 308 -12.33 0.01 2.80
N LEU A 309 -11.85 1.02 3.51
CA LEU A 309 -10.49 1.02 4.04
C LEU A 309 -10.32 -0.04 5.14
N ASP A 310 -11.30 -0.18 6.03
CA ASP A 310 -11.28 -1.19 7.08
C ASP A 310 -11.31 -2.59 6.46
N ALA A 311 -12.19 -2.83 5.48
CA ALA A 311 -12.25 -4.11 4.76
C ALA A 311 -10.92 -4.45 4.06
N LEU A 312 -10.27 -3.48 3.42
CA LEU A 312 -8.97 -3.69 2.76
C LEU A 312 -7.85 -4.00 3.75
N ASN A 313 -7.84 -3.36 4.91
CA ASN A 313 -6.92 -3.66 5.99
C ASN A 313 -7.16 -5.09 6.51
N HIS A 314 -8.42 -5.51 6.68
CA HIS A 314 -8.77 -6.88 7.09
C HIS A 314 -8.26 -7.93 6.09
N TYR A 315 -8.37 -7.71 4.78
CA TYR A 315 -7.77 -8.64 3.81
C TYR A 315 -6.25 -8.73 3.95
N ALA A 316 -5.57 -7.62 4.19
CA ALA A 316 -4.13 -7.59 4.38
C ALA A 316 -3.69 -8.33 5.65
N THR A 317 -4.38 -8.07 6.76
CA THR A 317 -4.05 -8.68 8.06
C THR A 317 -4.49 -10.14 8.15
N ALA A 318 -5.57 -10.55 7.49
CA ALA A 318 -5.92 -11.95 7.35
C ALA A 318 -4.82 -12.77 6.65
N ASP A 319 -4.16 -12.21 5.62
CA ASP A 319 -3.00 -12.85 5.01
C ASP A 319 -1.84 -13.02 6.03
N VAL A 320 -1.59 -12.01 6.89
CA VAL A 320 -0.56 -12.12 7.95
C VAL A 320 -0.93 -13.20 8.95
N VAL A 321 -2.19 -13.22 9.43
CA VAL A 321 -2.67 -14.24 10.38
C VAL A 321 -2.47 -15.64 9.78
N ASN A 322 -2.92 -15.87 8.56
CA ASN A 322 -2.75 -17.17 7.88
C ASN A 322 -1.27 -17.58 7.66
N CYS A 323 -0.34 -16.64 7.67
CA CYS A 323 1.10 -16.94 7.53
C CYS A 323 1.79 -17.25 8.86
N VAL A 324 1.16 -16.97 9.99
CA VAL A 324 1.70 -17.22 11.33
C VAL A 324 1.06 -18.42 12.04
N GLU A 325 -0.04 -18.95 11.50
CA GLU A 325 -0.63 -20.24 11.83
C GLU A 325 0.22 -21.41 11.29
#